data_dc8a57b7049342bc44bdceca626022cd
#
_entry.id   dc8a57b7049342bc44bdceca626022cd
#
_cell.length_a   1.000
_cell.length_b   1.000
_cell.length_c   1.000
_cell.angle_alpha   90.00
_cell.angle_beta   90.00
_cell.angle_gamma   90.00
#
_symmetry.space_group_name_H-M   'P 1'
#
loop_
_entity.id
_entity.type
_entity.pdbx_description
1 polymer ?
#
loop_
_entity_poly.entity_id
_entity_poly.type
_entity_poly.pdbx_seq_one_letter_code
_entity_poly.pdbx_strand_id
1 'polypeptide(L)'
;MKVIIVAYNQFELLQMEIEALRLLAGIEERDLIIVDNGSEDGLRQWLEERPGMNYLICDEGGESYSAIVNYAKAEFQIAEDILLLNPCYMILPDSIEEMQRLLYADREIGAVMPKLIYNGSETAGNYTEAVSYIQEGKIAPEVNLQQLKLTDGCVMLKRSMLEKVGIFEEK
;
A
#
# COMPACT_ATOMS: atom_id res chain seq x y z
N MET A 1 0.85 -7.55 10.18
CA MET A 1 0.96 -6.87 8.87
C MET A 1 1.29 -5.42 9.11
N LYS A 2 2.18 -4.84 8.33
CA LYS A 2 2.46 -3.40 8.35
C LYS A 2 1.77 -2.70 7.19
N VAL A 3 1.34 -1.47 7.41
CA VAL A 3 0.71 -0.62 6.38
C VAL A 3 1.66 0.54 6.10
N ILE A 4 2.15 0.64 4.88
CA ILE A 4 2.99 1.76 4.44
C ILE A 4 2.11 2.69 3.60
N ILE A 5 2.03 3.95 4.02
CA ILE A 5 1.28 4.99 3.33
C ILE A 5 2.26 6.08 2.90
N VAL A 6 2.41 6.24 1.59
CA VAL A 6 3.25 7.30 1.03
C VAL A 6 2.36 8.48 0.66
N ALA A 7 2.61 9.63 1.25
CA ALA A 7 1.82 10.85 1.06
C ALA A 7 2.67 11.98 0.46
N TYR A 8 2.06 12.76 -0.42
CA TYR A 8 2.60 14.00 -0.96
C TYR A 8 1.48 15.01 -1.14
N ASN A 9 1.45 16.05 -0.30
CA ASN A 9 0.39 17.07 -0.30
C ASN A 9 -1.04 16.49 -0.21
N GLN A 10 -1.24 15.50 0.65
CA GLN A 10 -2.49 14.76 0.84
C GLN A 10 -2.86 14.63 2.32
N PHE A 11 -2.49 15.62 3.13
CA PHE A 11 -2.60 15.54 4.58
C PHE A 11 -4.03 15.26 5.07
N GLU A 12 -5.03 15.96 4.55
CA GLU A 12 -6.44 15.75 4.94
C GLU A 12 -6.93 14.34 4.57
N LEU A 13 -6.57 13.86 3.36
CA LEU A 13 -6.94 12.51 2.92
C LEU A 13 -6.26 11.44 3.77
N LEU A 14 -4.99 11.65 4.12
CA LEU A 14 -4.25 10.75 5.01
C LEU A 14 -4.91 10.62 6.37
N GLN A 15 -5.35 11.72 6.97
CA GLN A 15 -6.04 11.68 8.25
C GLN A 15 -7.35 10.88 8.17
N MET A 16 -8.13 11.07 7.11
CA MET A 16 -9.35 10.29 6.86
C MET A 16 -9.06 8.81 6.68
N GLU A 17 -7.99 8.47 5.93
CA GLU A 17 -7.59 7.10 5.67
C GLU A 17 -7.10 6.40 6.94
N ILE A 18 -6.30 7.06 7.78
CA ILE A 18 -5.87 6.52 9.08
C ILE A 18 -7.07 6.20 9.97
N GLU A 19 -8.05 7.09 10.01
CA GLU A 19 -9.26 6.86 10.80
C GLU A 19 -10.11 5.70 10.21
N ALA A 20 -10.21 5.60 8.88
CA ALA A 20 -10.88 4.49 8.22
C ALA A 20 -10.19 3.15 8.51
N LEU A 21 -8.85 3.09 8.41
CA LEU A 21 -8.06 1.90 8.75
C LEU A 21 -8.31 1.46 10.20
N ARG A 22 -8.34 2.41 11.13
CA ARG A 22 -8.60 2.13 12.54
C ARG A 22 -10.02 1.61 12.77
N LEU A 23 -11.02 2.25 12.20
CA LEU A 23 -12.44 1.94 12.46
C LEU A 23 -12.93 0.70 11.70
N LEU A 24 -12.49 0.54 10.45
CA LEU A 24 -13.05 -0.48 9.54
C LEU A 24 -12.19 -1.76 9.50
N ALA A 25 -10.89 -1.65 9.78
CA ALA A 25 -9.96 -2.77 9.69
C ALA A 25 -9.22 -3.07 11.01
N GLY A 26 -9.46 -2.29 12.07
CA GLY A 26 -8.78 -2.49 13.35
C GLY A 26 -7.26 -2.32 13.30
N ILE A 27 -6.75 -1.59 12.30
CA ILE A 27 -5.32 -1.29 12.18
C ILE A 27 -4.94 -0.24 13.22
N GLU A 28 -3.94 -0.54 14.03
CA GLU A 28 -3.46 0.37 15.07
C GLU A 28 -2.31 1.24 14.55
N GLU A 29 -2.09 2.41 15.18
CA GLU A 29 -1.02 3.35 14.79
C GLU A 29 0.36 2.69 14.76
N ARG A 30 0.64 1.75 15.65
CA ARG A 30 1.90 0.98 15.67
C ARG A 30 2.14 0.12 14.41
N ASP A 31 1.07 -0.17 13.66
CA ASP A 31 1.13 -0.95 12.42
C ASP A 31 1.25 -0.07 11.18
N LEU A 32 1.06 1.24 11.35
CA LEU A 32 1.21 2.23 10.29
C LEU A 32 2.65 2.71 10.19
N ILE A 33 3.09 2.95 8.97
CA ILE A 33 4.33 3.65 8.64
C ILE A 33 3.96 4.70 7.61
N ILE A 34 4.03 5.96 8.02
CA ILE A 34 3.70 7.09 7.15
C ILE A 34 4.99 7.63 6.54
N VAL A 35 5.01 7.79 5.24
CA VAL A 35 6.14 8.43 4.56
C VAL A 35 5.68 9.73 3.93
N ASP A 36 6.24 10.82 4.40
CA ASP A 36 6.08 12.14 3.81
C ASP A 36 7.12 12.34 2.72
N ASN A 37 6.68 12.39 1.47
CA ASN A 37 7.55 12.56 0.30
C ASN A 37 7.72 14.05 -0.08
N GLY A 38 7.99 14.90 0.91
CA GLY A 38 8.24 16.33 0.71
C GLY A 38 6.97 17.18 0.64
N SER A 39 5.98 16.93 1.50
CA SER A 39 4.74 17.71 1.54
C SER A 39 4.94 19.12 2.13
N GLU A 40 4.15 20.05 1.65
CA GLU A 40 4.09 21.45 2.12
C GLU A 40 2.76 21.80 2.82
N ASP A 41 1.90 20.81 3.03
CA ASP A 41 0.52 20.97 3.54
C ASP A 41 0.38 20.83 5.07
N GLY A 42 1.51 20.78 5.79
CA GLY A 42 1.55 20.63 7.26
C GLY A 42 1.68 19.20 7.74
N LEU A 43 1.75 18.21 6.84
CA LEU A 43 1.91 16.80 7.21
C LEU A 43 3.17 16.58 8.05
N ARG A 44 4.31 17.15 7.67
CA ARG A 44 5.57 17.02 8.41
C ARG A 44 5.42 17.43 9.86
N GLN A 45 4.90 18.63 10.13
CA GLN A 45 4.71 19.13 11.49
C GLN A 45 3.79 18.21 12.28
N TRP A 46 2.72 17.74 11.66
CA TRP A 46 1.77 16.84 12.30
C TRP A 46 2.40 15.51 12.71
N LEU A 47 3.33 14.96 11.89
CA LEU A 47 4.08 13.74 12.21
C LEU A 47 5.08 13.98 13.37
N GLU A 48 5.83 15.07 13.33
CA GLU A 48 6.81 15.44 14.36
C GLU A 48 6.18 15.62 15.75
N GLU A 49 4.92 16.02 15.81
CA GLU A 49 4.14 16.14 17.05
C GLU A 49 3.62 14.78 17.58
N ARG A 50 3.89 13.67 16.87
CA ARG A 50 3.41 12.30 17.20
C ARG A 50 4.53 11.29 17.35
N PRO A 51 5.33 11.38 18.44
CA PRO A 51 6.51 10.51 18.62
C PRO A 51 6.18 9.01 18.75
N GLY A 52 4.90 8.65 18.93
CA GLY A 52 4.45 7.26 18.97
C GLY A 52 4.12 6.65 17.60
N MET A 53 4.08 7.47 16.55
CA MET A 53 3.80 7.04 15.18
C MET A 53 5.12 6.70 14.45
N ASN A 54 5.11 5.64 13.66
CA ASN A 54 6.25 5.34 12.78
C ASN A 54 6.14 6.21 11.52
N TYR A 55 7.15 7.01 11.25
CA TYR A 55 7.17 7.84 10.05
C TYR A 55 8.57 8.07 9.51
N LEU A 56 8.64 8.44 8.24
CA LEU A 56 9.82 8.91 7.53
C LEU A 56 9.51 10.23 6.85
N ILE A 57 10.51 11.09 6.72
CA ILE A 57 10.43 12.36 6.01
C ILE A 57 11.51 12.38 4.94
N CYS A 58 11.11 12.53 3.67
CA CYS A 58 12.01 12.74 2.54
C CYS A 58 12.15 14.24 2.31
N ASP A 59 13.22 14.84 2.81
CA ASP A 59 13.40 16.30 2.86
C ASP A 59 13.36 16.98 1.48
N GLU A 60 13.96 16.34 0.46
CA GLU A 60 14.00 16.91 -0.90
C GLU A 60 12.75 16.58 -1.72
N GLY A 61 11.97 15.58 -1.29
CA GLY A 61 10.82 15.09 -2.03
C GLY A 61 11.20 14.46 -3.38
N GLY A 62 10.18 13.93 -4.07
CA GLY A 62 10.38 13.40 -5.43
C GLY A 62 11.10 12.06 -5.52
N GLU A 63 11.34 11.40 -4.41
CA GLU A 63 11.86 10.04 -4.40
C GLU A 63 10.90 9.08 -5.12
N SER A 64 11.46 8.09 -5.79
CA SER A 64 10.63 7.07 -6.43
C SER A 64 9.87 6.25 -5.38
N TYR A 65 8.64 5.86 -5.71
CA TYR A 65 7.82 5.04 -4.81
C TYR A 65 8.54 3.75 -4.37
N SER A 66 9.28 3.13 -5.28
CA SER A 66 10.08 1.93 -5.01
C SER A 66 11.19 2.18 -3.99
N ALA A 67 11.94 3.28 -4.14
CA ALA A 67 13.00 3.66 -3.21
C ALA A 67 12.44 3.93 -1.81
N ILE A 68 11.32 4.66 -1.73
CA ILE A 68 10.62 4.96 -0.48
C ILE A 68 10.21 3.68 0.25
N VAL A 69 9.57 2.74 -0.45
CA VAL A 69 9.10 1.48 0.15
C VAL A 69 10.29 0.62 0.60
N ASN A 70 11.35 0.55 -0.20
CA ASN A 70 12.58 -0.15 0.17
C ASN A 70 13.21 0.44 1.43
N TYR A 71 13.29 1.76 1.49
CA TYR A 71 13.85 2.48 2.63
C TYR A 71 12.99 2.25 3.89
N ALA A 72 11.68 2.41 3.80
CA ALA A 72 10.77 2.14 4.92
C ALA A 72 10.88 0.69 5.41
N LYS A 73 10.95 -0.28 4.48
CA LYS A 73 11.12 -1.69 4.83
C LYS A 73 12.42 -1.94 5.59
N ALA A 74 13.51 -1.31 5.19
CA ALA A 74 14.82 -1.46 5.82
C ALA A 74 14.87 -0.78 7.19
N GLU A 75 14.42 0.49 7.28
CA GLU A 75 14.46 1.30 8.49
C GLU A 75 13.64 0.68 9.62
N PHE A 76 12.42 0.24 9.33
CA PHE A 76 11.54 -0.40 10.31
C PHE A 76 11.71 -1.92 10.40
N GLN A 77 12.70 -2.49 9.71
CA GLN A 77 13.02 -3.93 9.73
C GLN A 77 11.78 -4.81 9.49
N ILE A 78 10.94 -4.44 8.52
CA ILE A 78 9.65 -5.08 8.29
C ILE A 78 9.86 -6.51 7.80
N ALA A 79 9.44 -7.47 8.63
CA ALA A 79 9.51 -8.90 8.37
C ALA A 79 8.12 -9.55 8.31
N GLU A 80 7.10 -8.78 7.93
CA GLU A 80 5.69 -9.18 7.87
C GLU A 80 5.15 -8.95 6.46
N ASP A 81 3.87 -9.32 6.25
CA ASP A 81 3.12 -8.87 5.08
C ASP A 81 3.01 -7.35 5.09
N ILE A 82 2.99 -6.76 3.91
CA ILE A 82 2.91 -5.31 3.73
C ILE A 82 1.65 -4.97 2.95
N LEU A 83 0.86 -4.02 3.46
CA LEU A 83 -0.13 -3.30 2.69
C LEU A 83 0.48 -1.96 2.27
N LEU A 84 0.64 -1.75 0.97
CA LEU A 84 0.98 -0.45 0.41
C LEU A 84 -0.32 0.27 0.08
N LEU A 85 -0.45 1.52 0.52
CA LEU A 85 -1.67 2.29 0.36
C LEU A 85 -1.35 3.75 0.02
N ASN A 86 -2.13 4.32 -0.90
CA ASN A 86 -2.08 5.73 -1.23
C ASN A 86 -3.29 6.44 -0.57
N PRO A 87 -3.11 7.59 0.07
CA PRO A 87 -4.19 8.31 0.77
C PRO A 87 -5.40 8.70 -0.10
N CYS A 88 -5.27 8.61 -1.44
CA CYS A 88 -6.39 8.84 -2.35
C CYS A 88 -7.42 7.68 -2.40
N TYR A 89 -7.09 6.55 -1.79
CA TYR A 89 -7.94 5.35 -1.82
C TYR A 89 -8.47 5.06 -0.43
N MET A 90 -9.76 5.24 -0.26
CA MET A 90 -10.42 4.90 1.00
C MET A 90 -10.80 3.42 1.01
N ILE A 91 -10.40 2.73 2.08
CA ILE A 91 -10.81 1.34 2.29
C ILE A 91 -12.32 1.27 2.59
N LEU A 92 -12.95 0.18 2.14
CA LEU A 92 -14.31 -0.16 2.51
C LEU A 92 -14.31 -1.22 3.62
N PRO A 93 -15.41 -1.38 4.37
CA PRO A 93 -15.55 -2.47 5.34
C PRO A 93 -15.18 -3.83 4.72
N ASP A 94 -14.52 -4.68 5.49
CA ASP A 94 -14.11 -6.04 5.13
C ASP A 94 -13.05 -6.13 4.00
N SER A 95 -12.64 -5.00 3.37
CA SER A 95 -11.70 -5.00 2.24
C SER A 95 -10.37 -5.66 2.58
N ILE A 96 -9.81 -5.30 3.74
CA ILE A 96 -8.49 -5.80 4.16
C ILE A 96 -8.58 -7.28 4.54
N GLU A 97 -9.64 -7.69 5.23
CA GLU A 97 -9.87 -9.10 5.58
C GLU A 97 -10.01 -9.97 4.33
N GLU A 98 -10.75 -9.47 3.33
CA GLU A 98 -10.92 -10.18 2.07
C GLU A 98 -9.60 -10.28 1.28
N MET A 99 -8.80 -9.19 1.24
CA MET A 99 -7.47 -9.23 0.65
C MET A 99 -6.56 -10.24 1.36
N GLN A 100 -6.58 -10.30 2.69
CA GLN A 100 -5.82 -11.28 3.46
C GLN A 100 -6.29 -12.70 3.17
N ARG A 101 -7.61 -12.92 3.15
CA ARG A 101 -8.19 -14.22 2.83
C ARG A 101 -7.75 -14.70 1.45
N LEU A 102 -7.76 -13.84 0.44
CA LEU A 102 -7.30 -14.16 -0.91
C LEU A 102 -5.79 -14.37 -0.96
N LEU A 103 -4.99 -13.56 -0.27
CA LEU A 103 -3.53 -13.69 -0.24
C LEU A 103 -3.09 -15.08 0.28
N TYR A 104 -3.87 -15.66 1.18
CA TYR A 104 -3.60 -16.96 1.78
C TYR A 104 -4.44 -18.11 1.23
N ALA A 105 -5.29 -17.85 0.23
CA ALA A 105 -6.10 -18.89 -0.42
C ALA A 105 -5.24 -19.92 -1.19
N ASP A 106 -4.08 -19.45 -1.71
CA ASP A 106 -3.10 -20.31 -2.36
C ASP A 106 -1.69 -19.89 -1.95
N ARG A 107 -0.78 -20.86 -1.82
CA ARG A 107 0.62 -20.60 -1.48
C ARG A 107 1.39 -19.88 -2.59
N GLU A 108 0.93 -19.97 -3.83
CA GLU A 108 1.56 -19.33 -4.98
C GLU A 108 1.15 -17.88 -5.15
N ILE A 109 0.11 -17.43 -4.46
CA ILE A 109 -0.29 -16.02 -4.44
C ILE A 109 0.72 -15.23 -3.61
N GLY A 110 1.41 -14.29 -4.24
CA GLY A 110 2.38 -13.40 -3.60
C GLY A 110 1.88 -11.98 -3.35
N ALA A 111 0.87 -11.54 -4.10
CA ALA A 111 0.28 -10.21 -3.99
C ALA A 111 -1.22 -10.22 -4.31
N VAL A 112 -1.96 -9.30 -3.70
CA VAL A 112 -3.40 -9.09 -3.95
C VAL A 112 -3.66 -7.60 -4.09
N MET A 113 -4.42 -7.21 -5.12
CA MET A 113 -4.90 -5.86 -5.32
C MET A 113 -6.44 -5.83 -5.20
N PRO A 114 -7.04 -4.84 -4.53
CA PRO A 114 -8.48 -4.71 -4.46
C PRO A 114 -9.05 -4.19 -5.78
N LYS A 115 -10.35 -4.41 -5.97
CA LYS A 115 -11.09 -3.71 -7.01
C LYS A 115 -11.31 -2.26 -6.58
N LEU A 116 -10.83 -1.31 -7.38
CA LEU A 116 -11.07 0.11 -7.14
C LEU A 116 -12.47 0.51 -7.65
N ILE A 117 -13.22 1.21 -6.80
CA ILE A 117 -14.54 1.73 -7.13
C ILE A 117 -14.44 3.25 -7.22
N TYR A 118 -14.74 3.80 -8.38
CA TYR A 118 -14.78 5.23 -8.60
C TYR A 118 -16.20 5.76 -8.43
N ASN A 119 -16.35 6.81 -7.65
CA ASN A 119 -17.64 7.47 -7.47
C ASN A 119 -17.94 8.30 -8.73
N GLY A 120 -18.70 7.75 -9.69
CA GLY A 120 -19.36 8.49 -10.76
C GLY A 120 -18.79 8.42 -12.16
N SER A 121 -17.88 7.52 -12.53
CA SER A 121 -17.52 7.32 -13.93
C SER A 121 -17.32 5.85 -14.33
N GLU A 122 -17.90 5.48 -15.47
CA GLU A 122 -17.76 4.15 -16.10
C GLU A 122 -16.36 3.87 -16.67
N THR A 123 -15.36 4.68 -16.37
CA THR A 123 -14.02 4.59 -16.95
C THR A 123 -13.02 3.77 -16.11
N ALA A 124 -13.47 2.74 -15.42
CA ALA A 124 -12.58 1.76 -14.80
C ALA A 124 -12.04 0.70 -15.80
N GLY A 125 -11.93 1.05 -17.07
CA GLY A 125 -11.69 0.07 -18.14
C GLY A 125 -10.35 -0.66 -18.11
N ASN A 126 -9.31 -0.09 -17.52
CA ASN A 126 -7.97 -0.69 -17.59
C ASN A 126 -7.58 -1.51 -16.35
N TYR A 127 -8.33 -1.38 -15.24
CA TYR A 127 -8.05 -2.12 -14.00
C TYR A 127 -8.89 -3.39 -13.86
N THR A 128 -9.95 -3.52 -14.64
CA THR A 128 -10.85 -4.68 -14.60
C THR A 128 -10.17 -5.96 -15.10
N GLU A 129 -9.22 -5.86 -16.02
CA GLU A 129 -8.49 -7.03 -16.53
C GLU A 129 -7.51 -7.61 -15.49
N ALA A 130 -6.77 -6.79 -14.78
CA ALA A 130 -5.86 -7.27 -13.74
C ALA A 130 -6.60 -7.94 -12.57
N VAL A 131 -7.78 -7.40 -12.20
CA VAL A 131 -8.62 -7.95 -11.12
C VAL A 131 -9.33 -9.23 -11.54
N SER A 132 -9.75 -9.38 -12.80
CA SER A 132 -10.37 -10.63 -13.29
C SER A 132 -9.39 -11.80 -13.27
N TYR A 133 -8.10 -11.57 -13.53
CA TYR A 133 -7.08 -12.61 -13.42
C TYR A 133 -6.88 -13.12 -11.99
N ILE A 134 -7.03 -12.25 -11.00
CA ILE A 134 -6.92 -12.63 -9.59
C ILE A 134 -8.18 -13.36 -9.10
N GLN A 135 -9.37 -12.93 -9.53
CA GLN A 135 -10.65 -13.55 -9.16
C GLN A 135 -10.87 -14.95 -9.77
N GLU A 136 -10.30 -15.23 -10.93
CA GLU A 136 -10.45 -16.53 -11.60
C GLU A 136 -9.45 -17.58 -11.16
N GLY A 137 -8.55 -17.29 -10.21
CA GLY A 137 -7.54 -18.22 -9.73
C GLY A 137 -6.51 -18.65 -10.78
N LYS A 138 -6.48 -17.97 -11.90
CA LYS A 138 -5.53 -18.17 -12.99
C LYS A 138 -4.54 -17.00 -13.01
N ILE A 139 -3.60 -17.01 -12.09
CA ILE A 139 -2.35 -16.28 -12.35
C ILE A 139 -1.68 -17.06 -13.48
N ALA A 140 -1.65 -16.48 -14.67
CA ALA A 140 -0.81 -17.03 -15.73
C ALA A 140 0.61 -17.11 -15.17
N PRO A 141 1.33 -18.23 -15.32
CA PRO A 141 2.66 -18.43 -14.76
C PRO A 141 3.73 -17.43 -15.26
N GLU A 142 3.33 -16.49 -16.07
CA GLU A 142 4.18 -15.48 -16.73
C GLU A 142 3.86 -14.03 -16.34
N VAL A 143 3.04 -13.77 -15.31
CA VAL A 143 2.89 -12.41 -14.78
C VAL A 143 4.19 -12.06 -14.04
N ASN A 144 5.15 -11.58 -14.83
CA ASN A 144 6.34 -10.94 -14.32
C ASN A 144 5.90 -9.73 -13.49
N LEU A 145 6.16 -9.74 -12.17
CA LEU A 145 5.89 -8.60 -11.28
C LEU A 145 6.48 -7.28 -11.79
N GLN A 146 7.50 -7.33 -12.66
CA GLN A 146 8.04 -6.19 -13.39
C GLN A 146 7.04 -5.56 -14.36
N GLN A 147 5.97 -6.25 -14.75
CA GLN A 147 4.89 -5.70 -15.61
C GLN A 147 3.66 -5.26 -14.83
N LEU A 148 3.51 -5.67 -13.57
CA LEU A 148 2.64 -4.98 -12.65
C LEU A 148 3.26 -3.59 -12.46
N LYS A 149 2.81 -2.60 -13.24
CA LYS A 149 2.90 -1.23 -12.80
C LYS A 149 2.20 -1.24 -11.45
N LEU A 150 2.97 -1.19 -10.37
CA LEU A 150 2.47 -0.82 -9.06
C LEU A 150 1.87 0.57 -9.29
N THR A 151 0.65 0.55 -9.76
CA THR A 151 -0.14 1.77 -9.88
C THR A 151 -0.29 2.25 -8.47
N ASP A 152 -0.19 3.53 -8.28
CA ASP A 152 -0.20 4.33 -7.05
C ASP A 152 -1.37 4.04 -6.10
N GLY A 153 -1.83 2.79 -6.04
CA GLY A 153 -3.08 2.42 -5.45
C GLY A 153 -2.98 1.72 -4.10
N CYS A 154 -3.51 0.52 -4.10
CA CYS A 154 -3.53 -0.35 -2.94
C CYS A 154 -3.06 -1.74 -3.37
N VAL A 155 -2.06 -2.29 -2.68
CA VAL A 155 -1.59 -3.65 -2.90
C VAL A 155 -1.14 -4.30 -1.60
N MET A 156 -1.57 -5.52 -1.37
CA MET A 156 -1.13 -6.34 -0.25
C MET A 156 -0.09 -7.34 -0.74
N LEU A 157 1.07 -7.35 -0.10
CA LEU A 157 2.24 -8.14 -0.47
C LEU A 157 2.53 -9.18 0.60
N LYS A 158 2.67 -10.43 0.18
CA LYS A 158 2.98 -11.54 1.07
C LYS A 158 4.45 -11.52 1.45
N ARG A 159 4.74 -11.67 2.74
CA ARG A 159 6.11 -11.76 3.26
C ARG A 159 6.95 -12.77 2.49
N SER A 160 6.45 -13.99 2.28
CA SER A 160 7.21 -15.05 1.61
C SER A 160 7.56 -14.73 0.15
N MET A 161 6.78 -13.88 -0.51
CA MET A 161 7.09 -13.36 -1.83
C MET A 161 8.22 -12.34 -1.74
N LEU A 162 8.12 -11.38 -0.81
CA LEU A 162 9.17 -10.37 -0.58
C LEU A 162 10.53 -11.01 -0.21
N GLU A 163 10.53 -12.11 0.56
CA GLU A 163 11.74 -12.88 0.89
C GLU A 163 12.38 -13.54 -0.33
N LYS A 164 11.58 -13.96 -1.33
CA LYS A 164 12.06 -14.63 -2.55
C LYS A 164 12.51 -13.66 -3.63
N VAL A 165 11.74 -12.61 -3.84
CA VAL A 165 11.93 -11.64 -4.94
C VAL A 165 12.90 -10.52 -4.53
N GLY A 166 13.02 -10.26 -3.23
CA GLY A 166 13.82 -9.19 -2.69
C GLY A 166 13.03 -7.88 -2.60
N ILE A 167 13.78 -6.78 -2.76
CA ILE A 167 13.26 -5.41 -2.74
C ILE A 167 12.82 -4.96 -4.14
N PHE A 168 12.07 -3.87 -4.21
CA PHE A 168 11.65 -3.27 -5.48
C PHE A 168 12.85 -2.74 -6.25
N GLU A 169 12.84 -2.89 -7.58
CA GLU A 169 13.84 -2.26 -8.44
C GLU A 169 13.68 -0.73 -8.41
N GLU A 170 14.75 -0.04 -8.07
CA GLU A 170 14.84 1.42 -8.15
C GLU A 170 15.17 1.80 -9.60
N LYS A 171 14.30 2.56 -10.23
CA LYS A 171 14.50 3.07 -11.60
C LYS A 171 14.68 4.56 -11.58
#